data_419982f41d67e73fafaf4cdfb1c82985
#
_entry.id   419982f41d67e73fafaf4cdfb1c82985
#
_cell.length_a   1.000
_cell.length_b   1.000
_cell.length_c   1.000
_cell.angle_alpha   90.00
_cell.angle_beta   90.00
_cell.angle_gamma   90.00
#
_symmetry.space_group_name_H-M   'P 1'
#
loop_
_entity.id
_entity.type
_entity.pdbx_description
1 polymer ?
#
loop_
_entity_poly.entity_id
_entity_poly.type
_entity_poly.pdbx_seq_one_letter_code
_entity_poly.pdbx_strand_id
1 'polypeptide(L)'
;MRILTSAKINLNLKIHDGLQDNFHKIESDIIPVGIFDEIVIEESQKDQIVFNIDKLNNELTTIHKSLSLMRKLNPSFDKSLKSKLISRYQ
;
A
#
# COMPACT_ATOMS: atom_id res chain seq x y z
N MET A 1 -6.95 14.54 1.06
CA MET A 1 -7.34 13.60 -0.02
C MET A 1 -7.77 12.28 0.59
N ARG A 2 -8.84 11.72 0.10
CA ARG A 2 -9.38 10.45 0.56
C ARG A 2 -9.47 9.48 -0.61
N ILE A 3 -8.94 8.27 -0.44
CA ILE A 3 -8.88 7.25 -1.47
C ILE A 3 -9.48 5.97 -0.92
N LEU A 4 -10.36 5.32 -1.68
CA LEU A 4 -10.87 4.00 -1.36
C LEU A 4 -10.17 2.97 -2.23
N THR A 5 -9.63 1.93 -1.60
CA THR A 5 -8.95 0.84 -2.29
C THR A 5 -9.71 -0.45 -2.09
N SER A 6 -10.09 -1.12 -3.17
CA SER A 6 -10.84 -2.36 -3.09
C SER A 6 -9.95 -3.55 -2.76
N ALA A 7 -10.52 -4.53 -2.06
CA ALA A 7 -9.93 -5.85 -1.98
C ALA A 7 -10.03 -6.56 -3.33
N LYS A 8 -9.29 -7.64 -3.47
CA LYS A 8 -9.30 -8.46 -4.67
C LYS A 8 -9.32 -9.94 -4.30
N ILE A 9 -9.86 -10.74 -5.23
CA ILE A 9 -9.78 -12.19 -5.16
C ILE A 9 -9.03 -12.67 -6.39
N ASN A 10 -8.06 -13.57 -6.16
CA ASN A 10 -7.39 -14.28 -7.24
C ASN A 10 -8.20 -15.55 -7.56
N LEU A 11 -8.78 -15.64 -8.75
CA LEU A 11 -9.55 -16.80 -9.16
C LEU A 11 -8.65 -17.97 -9.55
N ASN A 12 -7.60 -17.68 -10.31
CA ASN A 12 -6.62 -18.66 -10.75
C ASN A 12 -5.24 -18.08 -10.47
N LEU A 13 -4.37 -18.87 -9.89
CA LEU A 13 -2.99 -18.45 -9.66
C LEU A 13 -2.06 -19.50 -10.25
N LYS A 14 -1.22 -19.08 -11.19
CA LYS A 14 -0.18 -19.91 -11.77
C LYS A 14 1.17 -19.28 -11.43
N ILE A 15 2.02 -20.06 -10.79
CA ILE A 15 3.37 -19.66 -10.44
C ILE A 15 4.33 -20.40 -11.38
N HIS A 16 5.15 -19.66 -12.11
CA HIS A 16 6.12 -20.23 -13.02
C HIS A 16 7.40 -20.61 -12.27
N ASP A 17 8.03 -21.71 -12.69
CA ASP A 17 9.29 -22.14 -12.13
C ASP A 17 10.41 -21.15 -12.49
N GLY A 18 11.40 -21.04 -11.61
CA GLY A 18 12.54 -20.16 -11.79
C GLY A 18 12.29 -18.76 -11.28
N LEU A 19 13.39 -18.04 -11.09
CA LEU A 19 13.37 -16.66 -10.58
C LEU A 19 13.83 -15.71 -11.67
N GLN A 20 13.11 -14.58 -11.81
CA GLN A 20 13.54 -13.44 -12.60
C GLN A 20 13.67 -12.26 -11.62
N ASP A 21 14.87 -11.69 -11.50
CA ASP A 21 15.14 -10.55 -10.60
C ASP A 21 14.69 -10.83 -9.16
N ASN A 22 14.90 -12.06 -8.67
CA ASN A 22 14.47 -12.54 -7.35
C ASN A 22 12.96 -12.71 -7.19
N PHE A 23 12.20 -12.73 -8.28
CA PHE A 23 10.76 -12.94 -8.26
C PHE A 23 10.36 -14.07 -9.18
N HIS A 24 9.30 -14.78 -8.80
CA HIS A 24 8.64 -15.73 -9.68
C HIS A 24 7.67 -15.00 -10.60
N LYS A 25 7.61 -15.41 -11.86
CA LYS A 25 6.55 -14.97 -12.75
C LYS A 25 5.24 -15.63 -12.34
N ILE A 26 4.20 -14.84 -12.15
CA ILE A 26 2.87 -15.32 -11.80
C ILE A 26 1.84 -14.87 -12.84
N GLU A 27 0.82 -15.68 -13.03
CA GLU A 27 -0.35 -15.33 -13.83
C GLU A 27 -1.59 -15.56 -12.98
N SER A 28 -2.52 -14.61 -13.00
CA SER A 28 -3.72 -14.69 -12.18
C SER A 28 -4.85 -13.87 -12.78
N ASP A 29 -6.07 -14.36 -12.63
CA ASP A 29 -7.27 -13.57 -12.86
C ASP A 29 -7.69 -12.93 -11.56
N ILE A 30 -7.79 -11.60 -11.56
CA ILE A 30 -8.06 -10.81 -10.37
C ILE A 30 -9.43 -10.17 -10.51
N ILE A 31 -10.27 -10.33 -9.49
CA ILE A 31 -11.59 -9.68 -9.42
C ILE A 31 -11.59 -8.76 -8.20
N PRO A 32 -11.85 -7.45 -8.38
CA PRO A 32 -12.08 -6.57 -7.24
C PRO A 32 -13.41 -6.92 -6.56
N VAL A 33 -13.45 -6.76 -5.25
CA VAL A 33 -14.66 -7.02 -4.46
C VAL A 33 -15.07 -5.75 -3.71
N GLY A 34 -16.34 -5.71 -3.28
CA GLY A 34 -16.94 -4.52 -2.67
C GLY A 34 -16.55 -4.27 -1.21
N ILE A 35 -15.34 -4.64 -0.82
CA ILE A 35 -14.78 -4.34 0.50
C ILE A 35 -13.61 -3.40 0.30
N PHE A 36 -13.60 -2.27 1.02
CA PHE A 36 -12.63 -1.21 0.76
C PHE A 36 -11.85 -0.85 2.02
N ASP A 37 -10.57 -0.59 1.83
CA ASP A 37 -9.78 0.18 2.77
C ASP A 37 -9.89 1.66 2.43
N GLU A 38 -9.75 2.51 3.43
CA GLU A 38 -9.76 3.94 3.25
C GLU A 38 -8.38 4.52 3.59
N ILE A 39 -7.86 5.35 2.69
CA ILE A 39 -6.62 6.06 2.91
C ILE A 39 -6.92 7.55 2.89
N VAL A 40 -6.54 8.25 3.95
CA VAL A 40 -6.65 9.70 4.06
C VAL A 40 -5.26 10.28 4.08
N ILE A 41 -4.96 11.22 3.18
CA ILE A 41 -3.66 11.87 3.07
C ILE A 41 -3.82 13.37 3.25
N GLU A 42 -3.04 13.94 4.17
CA GLU A 42 -3.05 15.37 4.48
C GLU A 42 -1.62 15.90 4.59
N GLU A 43 -1.43 17.19 4.28
CA GLU A 43 -0.17 17.86 4.58
C GLU A 43 -0.01 17.99 6.09
N SER A 44 1.22 17.84 6.57
CA SER A 44 1.52 17.83 8.00
C SER A 44 2.90 18.43 8.24
N GLN A 45 3.18 18.80 9.50
CA GLN A 45 4.49 19.34 9.88
C GLN A 45 5.59 18.27 9.85
N LYS A 46 5.22 17.01 10.01
CA LYS A 46 6.15 15.87 9.94
C LYS A 46 5.44 14.67 9.33
N ASP A 47 6.24 13.76 8.81
CA ASP A 47 5.69 12.51 8.29
C ASP A 47 5.09 11.67 9.40
N GLN A 48 3.91 11.16 9.14
CA GLN A 48 3.21 10.28 10.07
C GLN A 48 2.37 9.28 9.28
N ILE A 49 2.48 8.02 9.63
CA ILE A 49 1.66 6.96 9.05
C ILE A 49 0.93 6.28 10.19
N VAL A 50 -0.41 6.30 10.13
CA VAL A 50 -1.28 5.82 11.20
C VAL A 50 -2.22 4.76 10.65
N PHE A 51 -2.35 3.65 11.37
CA PHE A 51 -3.29 2.58 11.07
C PHE A 51 -4.33 2.47 12.17
N ASN A 52 -5.53 2.01 11.82
CA ASN A 52 -6.56 1.70 12.82
C ASN A 52 -6.29 0.38 13.57
N ILE A 53 -5.28 -0.38 13.13
CA ILE A 53 -4.82 -1.61 13.79
C ILE A 53 -3.50 -1.31 14.47
N ASP A 54 -3.46 -1.37 15.80
CA ASP A 54 -2.29 -0.96 16.58
C ASP A 54 -1.02 -1.71 16.20
N LYS A 55 -1.14 -2.99 15.89
CA LYS A 55 -0.01 -3.83 15.51
C LYS A 55 0.74 -3.27 14.31
N LEU A 56 0.03 -2.71 13.32
CA LEU A 56 0.65 -2.19 12.11
C LEU A 56 1.39 -0.87 12.34
N ASN A 57 1.09 -0.14 13.40
CA ASN A 57 1.75 1.14 13.68
C ASN A 57 3.23 0.97 14.04
N ASN A 58 3.65 -0.23 14.41
CA ASN A 58 5.02 -0.52 14.80
C ASN A 58 5.82 -1.23 13.71
N GLU A 59 5.25 -1.39 12.51
CA GLU A 59 5.86 -2.13 11.42
C GLU A 59 6.14 -1.24 10.21
N LEU A 60 7.19 -1.56 9.45
CA LEU A 60 7.42 -0.97 8.15
C LEU A 60 6.47 -1.63 7.15
N THR A 61 5.63 -0.82 6.53
CA THR A 61 4.62 -1.30 5.58
C THR A 61 4.91 -0.86 4.16
N THR A 62 4.10 -1.32 3.21
CA THR A 62 4.19 -0.88 1.82
C THR A 62 3.93 0.62 1.67
N ILE A 63 3.16 1.24 2.59
CA ILE A 63 2.94 2.70 2.57
C ILE A 63 4.25 3.42 2.85
N HIS A 64 5.03 2.98 3.83
CA HIS A 64 6.36 3.53 4.12
C HIS A 64 7.28 3.42 2.91
N LYS A 65 7.30 2.25 2.27
CA LYS A 65 8.14 2.00 1.09
C LYS A 65 7.70 2.86 -0.10
N SER A 66 6.41 2.99 -0.32
CA SER A 66 5.85 3.79 -1.41
C SER A 66 6.21 5.26 -1.25
N LEU A 67 6.07 5.80 -0.04
CA LEU A 67 6.40 7.20 0.24
C LEU A 67 7.89 7.47 0.02
N SER A 68 8.76 6.59 0.50
CA SER A 68 10.20 6.69 0.30
C SER A 68 10.56 6.66 -1.18
N LEU A 69 9.96 5.76 -1.95
CA LEU A 69 10.22 5.63 -3.38
C LEU A 69 9.75 6.88 -4.14
N MET A 70 8.57 7.39 -3.83
CA MET A 70 8.04 8.58 -4.49
C MET A 70 8.90 9.81 -4.24
N ARG A 71 9.44 9.98 -3.03
CA ARG A 71 10.37 11.05 -2.71
C ARG A 71 11.68 10.91 -3.45
N LYS A 72 12.17 9.69 -3.58
CA LYS A 72 13.39 9.41 -4.35
C LYS A 72 13.23 9.78 -5.81
N LEU A 73 12.05 9.50 -6.39
CA LEU A 73 11.76 9.81 -7.80
C LEU A 73 11.42 11.28 -8.03
N ASN A 74 10.99 12.01 -6.99
CA ASN A 74 10.61 13.40 -7.06
C ASN A 74 11.34 14.21 -5.98
N PRO A 75 12.64 14.49 -6.14
CA PRO A 75 13.41 15.17 -5.10
C PRO A 75 12.92 16.58 -4.76
N SER A 76 12.18 17.22 -5.67
CA SER A 76 11.60 18.55 -5.44
C SER A 76 10.37 18.52 -4.52
N PHE A 77 9.82 17.34 -4.24
CA PHE A 77 8.70 17.20 -3.33
C PHE A 77 9.22 17.19 -1.88
N ASP A 78 9.02 18.31 -1.19
CA ASP A 78 9.57 18.54 0.16
C ASP A 78 8.51 18.59 1.25
N LYS A 79 7.25 18.32 0.92
CA LYS A 79 6.15 18.38 1.90
C LYS A 79 6.10 17.13 2.75
N SER A 80 5.81 17.33 4.04
CA SER A 80 5.54 16.22 4.95
C SER A 80 4.06 15.85 4.89
N LEU A 81 3.77 14.55 4.97
CA LEU A 81 2.43 14.03 4.83
C LEU A 81 2.03 13.19 6.02
N LYS A 82 0.77 13.35 6.44
CA LYS A 82 0.12 12.43 7.35
C LYS A 82 -0.77 11.50 6.53
N SER A 83 -0.52 10.20 6.62
CA SER A 83 -1.31 9.16 5.96
C SER A 83 -2.02 8.33 7.02
N LYS A 84 -3.33 8.20 6.90
CA LYS A 84 -4.14 7.38 7.79
C LYS A 84 -4.78 6.27 6.97
N LEU A 85 -4.53 5.03 7.34
CA LEU A 85 -5.14 3.86 6.73
C LEU A 85 -6.17 3.27 7.68
N ILE A 86 -7.39 3.15 7.20
CA ILE A 86 -8.47 2.46 7.91
C ILE A 86 -8.72 1.16 7.17
N SER A 87 -8.25 0.06 7.75
CA SER A 87 -8.46 -1.26 7.18
C SER A 87 -9.80 -1.82 7.63
N ARG A 88 -10.52 -2.38 6.69
CA ARG A 88 -11.79 -3.06 6.95
C ARG A 88 -11.63 -4.58 6.97
N TYR A 89 -10.40 -5.04 6.76
CA TYR A 89 -10.04 -6.46 6.87
C TYR A 89 -9.41 -6.70 8.22
N GLN A 90 -9.89 -7.69 8.89
CA GLN A 90 -9.29 -8.13 10.14
C GLN A 90 -9.15 -9.64 10.12
#